data_87192525a008e82de515181dddcc566a
#
_entry.id   87192525a008e82de515181dddcc566a
#
_cell.length_a   1.000
_cell.length_b   1.000
_cell.length_c   1.000
_cell.angle_alpha   90.00
_cell.angle_beta   90.00
_cell.angle_gamma   90.00
#
_symmetry.space_group_name_H-M   'P 1'
#
loop_
_entity.id
_entity.type
_entity.pdbx_description
1 polymer ?
#
loop_
_entity_poly.entity_id
_entity_poly.type
_entity_poly.pdbx_seq_one_letter_code
_entity_poly.pdbx_strand_id
1 'polypeptide(L)'
;MSERRATAIPTVAVVMKCWPRLTETFIAQEMAGLEECGVPIEIWSLRHPTDAATHPVHARVKAAVRYLPEYLEEDRPRVRRAWARVRHLPGYRLAWARFRKDLARDRTANRVRRFGQALVLAAELPDGIQRLYAHFLHTPASVTRYAALIRGLPWSVSAHAKDIWTSEDWDISEKLAECDWLATCTDAGLQRLRSLTTHRDRLMLVYHGLDLAHLPPAPPLSCPGARPRRDGSDPADPVVILSIGRKVEKKGYEDLLAALARLPKDLH
;
A
#
# COMPACT_ATOMS: atom_id res chain seq x y z
N MET A 1 -22.67 33.47 15.98
CA MET A 1 -22.54 32.23 15.18
C MET A 1 -21.23 32.33 14.41
N SER A 2 -20.21 31.63 14.85
CA SER A 2 -18.89 31.62 14.18
C SER A 2 -19.00 30.75 12.94
N GLU A 3 -18.91 31.34 11.76
CA GLU A 3 -18.72 30.61 10.49
C GLU A 3 -17.44 29.79 10.61
N ARG A 4 -17.56 28.47 10.73
CA ARG A 4 -16.43 27.57 10.50
C ARG A 4 -16.02 27.78 9.05
N ARG A 5 -14.93 28.52 8.82
CA ARG A 5 -14.25 28.51 7.52
C ARG A 5 -14.03 27.04 7.16
N ALA A 6 -14.67 26.60 6.08
CA ALA A 6 -14.37 25.31 5.49
C ALA A 6 -12.86 25.30 5.18
N THR A 7 -12.08 24.58 5.96
CA THR A 7 -10.66 24.40 5.67
C THR A 7 -10.57 23.65 4.35
N ALA A 8 -9.89 24.24 3.37
CA ALA A 8 -9.69 23.60 2.07
C ALA A 8 -9.10 22.19 2.28
N ILE A 9 -9.64 21.22 1.55
CA ILE A 9 -9.14 19.82 1.61
C ILE A 9 -7.68 19.82 1.16
N PRO A 10 -6.74 19.25 1.95
CA PRO A 10 -5.33 19.29 1.63
C PRO A 10 -5.01 18.45 0.38
N THR A 11 -4.13 18.95 -0.48
CA THR A 11 -3.60 18.15 -1.60
C THR A 11 -2.60 17.13 -1.07
N VAL A 12 -2.79 15.86 -1.43
CA VAL A 12 -2.04 14.72 -0.91
C VAL A 12 -1.16 14.11 -2.00
N ALA A 13 0.13 13.97 -1.75
CA ALA A 13 1.00 13.13 -2.57
C ALA A 13 0.97 11.69 -2.05
N VAL A 14 0.44 10.77 -2.86
CA VAL A 14 0.34 9.35 -2.53
C VAL A 14 1.53 8.60 -3.07
N VAL A 15 2.35 8.05 -2.19
CA VAL A 15 3.60 7.35 -2.52
C VAL A 15 3.40 5.85 -2.47
N MET A 16 3.66 5.17 -3.59
CA MET A 16 3.49 3.74 -3.69
C MET A 16 4.60 3.06 -4.49
N LYS A 17 4.75 1.75 -4.33
CA LYS A 17 5.84 1.00 -4.94
C LYS A 17 5.78 1.01 -6.47
N CYS A 18 4.59 0.86 -7.03
CA CYS A 18 4.36 0.75 -8.47
C CYS A 18 2.92 1.15 -8.79
N TRP A 19 2.73 1.95 -9.85
CA TRP A 19 1.42 2.33 -10.33
C TRP A 19 1.39 2.40 -11.88
N PRO A 20 0.35 1.90 -12.56
CA PRO A 20 -0.70 1.02 -12.04
C PRO A 20 -0.16 -0.39 -11.73
N ARG A 21 -0.89 -1.17 -10.92
CA ARG A 21 -0.53 -2.55 -10.61
C ARG A 21 -1.75 -3.46 -10.55
N LEU A 22 -1.77 -4.46 -11.43
CA LEU A 22 -2.93 -5.34 -11.63
C LEU A 22 -3.41 -6.02 -10.32
N THR A 23 -2.49 -6.41 -9.45
CA THR A 23 -2.81 -7.16 -8.22
C THR A 23 -3.08 -6.30 -6.99
N GLU A 24 -3.11 -4.97 -7.15
CA GLU A 24 -3.33 -4.01 -6.06
C GLU A 24 -4.56 -3.13 -6.34
N THR A 25 -5.66 -3.76 -6.80
CA THR A 25 -6.91 -3.07 -7.16
C THR A 25 -7.54 -2.32 -5.99
N PHE A 26 -7.31 -2.76 -4.75
CA PHE A 26 -7.76 -2.06 -3.56
C PHE A 26 -7.15 -0.65 -3.43
N ILE A 27 -5.88 -0.46 -3.85
CA ILE A 27 -5.26 0.88 -3.90
C ILE A 27 -5.95 1.73 -4.97
N ALA A 28 -6.22 1.14 -6.15
CA ALA A 28 -6.89 1.87 -7.22
C ALA A 28 -8.33 2.28 -6.83
N GLN A 29 -9.05 1.44 -6.10
CA GLN A 29 -10.38 1.77 -5.55
C GLN A 29 -10.28 2.90 -4.53
N GLU A 30 -9.27 2.87 -3.64
CA GLU A 30 -9.04 3.93 -2.67
C GLU A 30 -8.70 5.27 -3.36
N MET A 31 -7.83 5.26 -4.38
CA MET A 31 -7.49 6.48 -5.12
C MET A 31 -8.72 7.07 -5.83
N ALA A 32 -9.51 6.23 -6.50
CA ALA A 32 -10.75 6.66 -7.13
C ALA A 32 -11.74 7.22 -6.09
N GLY A 33 -11.91 6.56 -4.95
CA GLY A 33 -12.79 7.01 -3.87
C GLY A 33 -12.34 8.34 -3.24
N LEU A 34 -11.02 8.56 -3.09
CA LEU A 34 -10.50 9.84 -2.61
C LEU A 34 -10.83 10.99 -3.58
N GLU A 35 -10.66 10.77 -4.89
CA GLU A 35 -11.04 11.75 -5.92
C GLU A 35 -12.54 12.02 -5.93
N GLU A 36 -13.38 10.98 -5.81
CA GLU A 36 -14.84 11.10 -5.71
C GLU A 36 -15.29 11.88 -4.47
N CYS A 37 -14.53 11.77 -3.37
CA CYS A 37 -14.72 12.57 -2.16
C CYS A 37 -14.15 14.00 -2.26
N GLY A 38 -13.60 14.38 -3.42
CA GLY A 38 -13.04 15.70 -3.66
C GLY A 38 -11.66 15.93 -3.03
N VAL A 39 -10.93 14.88 -2.66
CA VAL A 39 -9.55 14.98 -2.16
C VAL A 39 -8.59 15.11 -3.34
N PRO A 40 -7.89 16.24 -3.50
CA PRO A 40 -6.91 16.38 -4.57
C PRO A 40 -5.70 15.47 -4.28
N ILE A 41 -5.36 14.58 -5.20
CA ILE A 41 -4.24 13.67 -5.06
C ILE A 41 -3.26 13.75 -6.25
N GLU A 42 -1.96 13.50 -5.97
CA GLU A 42 -0.95 13.17 -6.97
C GLU A 42 -0.33 11.81 -6.62
N ILE A 43 -0.11 10.96 -7.61
CA ILE A 43 0.49 9.64 -7.41
C ILE A 43 1.98 9.70 -7.70
N TRP A 44 2.79 9.25 -6.73
CA TRP A 44 4.23 9.14 -6.83
C TRP A 44 4.65 7.68 -6.75
N SER A 45 4.98 7.11 -7.89
CA SER A 45 5.37 5.73 -8.04
C SER A 45 6.89 5.57 -7.96
N LEU A 46 7.37 4.65 -7.10
CA LEU A 46 8.80 4.41 -6.92
C LEU A 46 9.46 3.72 -8.11
N ARG A 47 8.66 3.24 -9.07
CA ARG A 47 9.13 2.62 -10.32
C ARG A 47 8.02 2.63 -11.37
N HIS A 48 8.41 2.39 -12.61
CA HIS A 48 7.45 2.12 -13.68
C HIS A 48 6.73 0.78 -13.50
N PRO A 49 5.49 0.65 -14.01
CA PRO A 49 4.76 -0.61 -13.99
C PRO A 49 5.44 -1.66 -14.86
N THR A 50 5.39 -2.91 -14.41
CA THR A 50 5.90 -4.07 -15.14
C THR A 50 4.78 -5.01 -15.59
N ASP A 51 3.54 -4.76 -15.14
CA ASP A 51 2.38 -5.56 -15.54
C ASP A 51 1.95 -5.17 -16.96
N ALA A 52 1.73 -6.18 -17.83
CA ALA A 52 1.29 -5.95 -19.22
C ALA A 52 -0.19 -5.53 -19.33
N ALA A 53 -0.96 -5.75 -18.27
CA ALA A 53 -2.39 -5.44 -18.21
C ALA A 53 -2.74 -4.60 -16.99
N THR A 54 -3.82 -3.84 -17.08
CA THR A 54 -4.39 -3.05 -15.99
C THR A 54 -5.83 -3.47 -15.73
N HIS A 55 -6.32 -3.28 -14.52
CA HIS A 55 -7.72 -3.48 -14.19
C HIS A 55 -8.52 -2.22 -14.56
N PRO A 56 -9.80 -2.33 -15.00
CA PRO A 56 -10.65 -1.18 -15.36
C PRO A 56 -10.72 -0.08 -14.30
N VAL A 57 -10.61 -0.42 -13.02
CA VAL A 57 -10.61 0.57 -11.94
C VAL A 57 -9.46 1.60 -12.05
N HIS A 58 -8.32 1.23 -12.65
CA HIS A 58 -7.21 2.17 -12.84
C HIS A 58 -7.58 3.32 -13.79
N ALA A 59 -8.45 3.07 -14.77
CA ALA A 59 -8.93 4.10 -15.71
C ALA A 59 -9.85 5.15 -15.05
N ARG A 60 -10.39 4.85 -13.86
CA ARG A 60 -11.21 5.80 -13.09
C ARG A 60 -10.37 6.86 -12.38
N VAL A 61 -9.12 6.55 -12.06
CA VAL A 61 -8.20 7.46 -11.37
C VAL A 61 -7.63 8.46 -12.37
N LYS A 62 -7.84 9.74 -12.10
CA LYS A 62 -7.44 10.88 -12.95
C LYS A 62 -6.20 11.60 -12.45
N ALA A 63 -5.74 11.26 -11.25
CA ALA A 63 -4.59 11.88 -10.61
C ALA A 63 -3.34 11.83 -11.51
N ALA A 64 -2.57 12.91 -11.51
CA ALA A 64 -1.28 12.94 -12.18
C ALA A 64 -0.35 11.90 -11.57
N VAL A 65 0.35 11.15 -12.42
CA VAL A 65 1.30 10.11 -12.01
C VAL A 65 2.72 10.55 -12.32
N ARG A 66 3.57 10.51 -11.31
CA ARG A 66 5.00 10.80 -11.44
C ARG A 66 5.82 9.59 -11.03
N TYR A 67 6.88 9.31 -11.79
CA TYR A 67 7.75 8.16 -11.55
C TYR A 67 9.10 8.63 -11.02
N LEU A 68 9.52 8.01 -9.92
CA LEU A 68 10.88 8.16 -9.39
C LEU A 68 11.82 7.16 -10.07
N PRO A 69 13.15 7.41 -10.11
CA PRO A 69 14.09 6.43 -10.62
C PRO A 69 14.03 5.15 -9.77
N GLU A 70 13.81 3.99 -10.39
CA GLU A 70 13.78 2.72 -9.66
C GLU A 70 15.13 2.44 -9.04
N TYR A 71 16.21 2.61 -9.83
CA TYR A 71 17.58 2.54 -9.36
C TYR A 71 18.25 3.90 -9.54
N LEU A 72 19.08 4.29 -8.57
CA LEU A 72 19.69 5.63 -8.56
C LEU A 72 20.70 5.84 -9.69
N GLU A 73 21.30 4.76 -10.18
CA GLU A 73 22.23 4.74 -11.30
C GLU A 73 21.57 5.04 -12.66
N GLU A 74 20.28 4.78 -12.79
CA GLU A 74 19.51 5.03 -14.03
C GLU A 74 19.35 6.53 -14.32
N ASP A 75 19.31 7.38 -13.28
CA ASP A 75 19.21 8.83 -13.45
C ASP A 75 20.06 9.57 -12.39
N ARG A 76 21.35 9.29 -12.37
CA ARG A 76 22.31 9.97 -11.46
C ARG A 76 22.26 11.50 -11.53
N PRO A 77 22.10 12.13 -12.72
CA PRO A 77 21.99 13.59 -12.80
C PRO A 77 20.76 14.12 -12.04
N ARG A 78 19.61 13.45 -12.14
CA ARG A 78 18.38 13.83 -11.42
C ARG A 78 18.58 13.73 -9.92
N VAL A 79 19.16 12.63 -9.45
CA VAL A 79 19.46 12.42 -8.02
C VAL A 79 20.42 13.49 -7.49
N ARG A 80 21.48 13.84 -8.25
CA ARG A 80 22.44 14.88 -7.86
C ARG A 80 21.79 16.27 -7.80
N ARG A 81 20.97 16.62 -8.81
CA ARG A 81 20.21 17.88 -8.81
C ARG A 81 19.25 17.94 -7.62
N ALA A 82 18.54 16.86 -7.35
CA ALA A 82 17.64 16.74 -6.21
C ALA A 82 18.39 16.95 -4.90
N TRP A 83 19.50 16.25 -4.68
CA TRP A 83 20.34 16.46 -3.51
C TRP A 83 20.81 17.90 -3.37
N ALA A 84 21.34 18.50 -4.44
CA ALA A 84 21.80 19.89 -4.42
C ALA A 84 20.69 20.87 -4.02
N ARG A 85 19.44 20.62 -4.47
CA ARG A 85 18.26 21.43 -4.14
C ARG A 85 17.83 21.28 -2.68
N VAL A 86 17.79 20.04 -2.16
CA VAL A 86 17.18 19.79 -0.84
C VAL A 86 18.16 19.86 0.33
N ARG A 87 19.47 19.74 0.10
CA ARG A 87 20.46 19.71 1.20
C ARG A 87 20.50 20.99 2.05
N HIS A 88 19.93 22.08 1.53
CA HIS A 88 19.84 23.38 2.21
C HIS A 88 18.53 23.58 2.97
N LEU A 89 17.55 22.66 2.78
CA LEU A 89 16.28 22.73 3.52
C LEU A 89 16.50 22.40 5.01
N PRO A 90 15.77 23.06 5.91
CA PRO A 90 15.94 22.87 7.36
C PRO A 90 15.84 21.41 7.80
N GLY A 91 14.90 20.66 7.22
CA GLY A 91 14.65 19.26 7.57
C GLY A 91 15.68 18.25 7.04
N TYR A 92 16.55 18.66 6.10
CA TYR A 92 17.52 17.74 5.49
C TYR A 92 18.47 17.10 6.52
N ARG A 93 18.96 17.89 7.48
CA ARG A 93 19.88 17.37 8.52
C ARG A 93 19.25 16.27 9.35
N LEU A 94 17.98 16.43 9.70
CA LEU A 94 17.22 15.44 10.45
C LEU A 94 17.00 14.16 9.62
N ALA A 95 16.56 14.31 8.36
CA ALA A 95 16.38 13.19 7.45
C ALA A 95 17.70 12.41 7.22
N TRP A 96 18.82 13.13 7.06
CA TRP A 96 20.15 12.53 6.93
C TRP A 96 20.56 11.75 8.19
N ALA A 97 20.31 12.32 9.37
CA ALA A 97 20.61 11.64 10.64
C ALA A 97 19.77 10.35 10.81
N ARG A 98 18.49 10.40 10.44
CA ARG A 98 17.61 9.21 10.42
C ARG A 98 18.10 8.17 9.44
N PHE A 99 18.39 8.57 8.21
CA PHE A 99 18.95 7.66 7.20
C PHE A 99 20.25 7.00 7.66
N ARG A 100 21.19 7.74 8.25
CA ARG A 100 22.44 7.16 8.77
C ARG A 100 22.19 6.14 9.87
N LYS A 101 21.25 6.41 10.78
CA LYS A 101 20.85 5.49 11.83
C LYS A 101 20.25 4.21 11.25
N ASP A 102 19.36 4.36 10.26
CA ASP A 102 18.71 3.24 9.58
C ASP A 102 19.75 2.43 8.79
N LEU A 103 20.68 3.09 8.09
CA LEU A 103 21.73 2.44 7.33
C LEU A 103 22.72 1.67 8.22
N ALA A 104 22.96 2.12 9.44
CA ALA A 104 23.81 1.40 10.39
C ALA A 104 23.22 0.03 10.78
N ARG A 105 21.88 -0.09 10.76
CA ARG A 105 21.15 -1.34 11.09
C ARG A 105 20.84 -2.18 9.85
N ASP A 106 20.56 -1.54 8.71
CA ASP A 106 20.22 -2.18 7.43
C ASP A 106 21.20 -1.69 6.35
N ARG A 107 22.38 -2.32 6.27
CA ARG A 107 23.49 -1.94 5.36
C ARG A 107 23.27 -2.44 3.95
N THR A 108 22.07 -2.25 3.41
CA THR A 108 21.71 -2.72 2.06
C THR A 108 21.71 -1.58 1.04
N ALA A 109 21.95 -1.91 -0.23
CA ALA A 109 21.76 -0.98 -1.34
C ALA A 109 20.32 -0.45 -1.42
N ASN A 110 19.35 -1.25 -0.95
CA ASN A 110 17.95 -0.83 -0.87
C ASN A 110 17.76 0.35 0.09
N ARG A 111 18.47 0.40 1.22
CA ARG A 111 18.37 1.53 2.15
C ARG A 111 18.90 2.81 1.52
N VAL A 112 20.02 2.73 0.82
CA VAL A 112 20.59 3.86 0.07
C VAL A 112 19.64 4.32 -1.03
N ARG A 113 19.06 3.38 -1.79
CA ARG A 113 18.06 3.68 -2.83
C ARG A 113 16.86 4.44 -2.27
N ARG A 114 16.29 4.00 -1.15
CA ARG A 114 15.15 4.68 -0.49
C ARG A 114 15.48 6.13 -0.16
N PHE A 115 16.68 6.41 0.34
CA PHE A 115 17.07 7.78 0.64
C PHE A 115 17.26 8.61 -0.63
N GLY A 116 17.90 8.05 -1.68
CA GLY A 116 18.03 8.74 -2.97
C GLY A 116 16.67 9.05 -3.63
N GLN A 117 15.72 8.09 -3.60
CA GLN A 117 14.34 8.33 -4.04
C GLN A 117 13.65 9.42 -3.23
N ALA A 118 13.88 9.46 -1.91
CA ALA A 118 13.34 10.51 -1.05
C ALA A 118 13.90 11.90 -1.37
N LEU A 119 15.18 12.00 -1.78
CA LEU A 119 15.76 13.27 -2.25
C LEU A 119 15.03 13.77 -3.50
N VAL A 120 14.80 12.87 -4.47
CA VAL A 120 14.09 13.22 -5.71
C VAL A 120 12.65 13.62 -5.41
N LEU A 121 11.93 12.82 -4.60
CA LEU A 121 10.57 13.14 -4.18
C LEU A 121 10.53 14.53 -3.52
N ALA A 122 11.35 14.77 -2.51
CA ALA A 122 11.37 16.05 -1.78
C ALA A 122 11.71 17.25 -2.68
N ALA A 123 12.58 17.06 -3.67
CA ALA A 123 12.99 18.13 -4.59
C ALA A 123 11.92 18.48 -5.62
N GLU A 124 11.13 17.49 -6.03
CA GLU A 124 10.19 17.63 -7.15
C GLU A 124 8.72 17.76 -6.70
N LEU A 125 8.43 17.55 -5.39
CA LEU A 125 7.09 17.81 -4.85
C LEU A 125 6.68 19.26 -5.14
N PRO A 126 5.49 19.47 -5.76
CA PRO A 126 4.92 20.81 -5.89
C PRO A 126 4.69 21.46 -4.54
N ASP A 127 4.80 22.80 -4.48
CA ASP A 127 4.59 23.53 -3.22
C ASP A 127 3.14 23.45 -2.71
N GLY A 128 2.18 23.12 -3.57
CA GLY A 128 0.78 22.89 -3.20
C GLY A 128 0.53 21.60 -2.43
N ILE A 129 1.48 20.67 -2.37
CA ILE A 129 1.33 19.44 -1.60
C ILE A 129 1.44 19.74 -0.11
N GLN A 130 0.43 19.35 0.64
CA GLN A 130 0.31 19.65 2.07
C GLN A 130 0.49 18.40 2.96
N ARG A 131 0.40 17.19 2.38
CA ARG A 131 0.55 15.92 3.09
C ARG A 131 1.14 14.85 2.18
N LEU A 132 1.89 13.95 2.78
CA LEU A 132 2.33 12.71 2.13
C LEU A 132 1.57 11.51 2.69
N TYR A 133 1.21 10.57 1.81
CA TYR A 133 0.54 9.34 2.19
C TYR A 133 1.21 8.14 1.52
N ALA A 134 1.68 7.18 2.30
CA ALA A 134 2.37 6.00 1.77
C ALA A 134 1.46 4.77 1.75
N HIS A 135 1.44 4.05 0.64
CA HIS A 135 0.97 2.67 0.64
C HIS A 135 2.14 1.72 0.86
N PHE A 136 1.99 0.87 1.87
CA PHE A 136 2.96 -0.08 2.41
C PHE A 136 4.03 0.54 3.33
N LEU A 137 4.13 -0.08 4.49
CA LEU A 137 4.99 0.33 5.60
C LEU A 137 6.50 0.12 5.33
N HIS A 138 6.86 -0.72 4.34
CA HIS A 138 8.26 -0.99 3.99
C HIS A 138 8.90 0.15 3.16
N THR A 139 9.21 -0.08 1.86
CA THR A 139 9.95 0.89 1.02
C THR A 139 9.22 2.21 0.80
N PRO A 140 7.91 2.23 0.43
CA PRO A 140 7.21 3.49 0.24
C PRO A 140 7.19 4.36 1.49
N ALA A 141 6.88 3.78 2.66
CA ALA A 141 6.89 4.54 3.91
C ALA A 141 8.29 5.07 4.28
N SER A 142 9.37 4.33 3.98
CA SER A 142 10.73 4.84 4.21
C SER A 142 11.05 6.05 3.33
N VAL A 143 10.71 6.00 2.04
CA VAL A 143 10.86 7.12 1.09
C VAL A 143 10.03 8.32 1.54
N THR A 144 8.78 8.09 1.87
CA THR A 144 7.85 9.11 2.36
C THR A 144 8.34 9.76 3.64
N ARG A 145 8.78 8.98 4.64
CA ARG A 145 9.33 9.46 5.92
C ARG A 145 10.49 10.42 5.69
N TYR A 146 11.48 10.03 4.90
CA TYR A 146 12.63 10.89 4.64
C TYR A 146 12.24 12.15 3.86
N ALA A 147 11.38 12.04 2.85
CA ALA A 147 10.92 13.20 2.08
C ALA A 147 10.06 14.15 2.94
N ALA A 148 9.19 13.62 3.78
CA ALA A 148 8.39 14.38 4.74
C ALA A 148 9.27 15.17 5.71
N LEU A 149 10.30 14.54 6.28
CA LEU A 149 11.28 15.20 7.15
C LEU A 149 11.99 16.34 6.40
N ILE A 150 12.46 16.11 5.17
CA ILE A 150 13.16 17.12 4.36
C ILE A 150 12.26 18.34 4.11
N ARG A 151 10.98 18.12 3.76
CA ARG A 151 10.02 19.17 3.40
C ARG A 151 9.27 19.76 4.60
N GLY A 152 9.41 19.17 5.80
CA GLY A 152 8.62 19.56 6.98
C GLY A 152 7.11 19.30 6.80
N LEU A 153 6.73 18.25 6.07
CA LEU A 153 5.34 17.89 5.80
C LEU A 153 4.85 16.78 6.73
N PRO A 154 3.58 16.81 7.13
CA PRO A 154 2.94 15.68 7.80
C PRO A 154 2.83 14.49 6.86
N TRP A 155 2.88 13.26 7.41
CA TRP A 155 2.73 12.06 6.63
C TRP A 155 2.00 10.95 7.37
N SER A 156 1.41 10.06 6.60
CA SER A 156 0.63 8.93 7.09
C SER A 156 0.87 7.70 6.21
N VAL A 157 0.39 6.53 6.65
CA VAL A 157 0.65 5.29 5.94
C VAL A 157 -0.50 4.30 6.04
N SER A 158 -0.75 3.56 4.96
CA SER A 158 -1.59 2.36 4.92
C SER A 158 -0.70 1.12 4.92
N ALA A 159 -0.88 0.26 5.92
CA ALA A 159 -0.08 -0.95 6.13
C ALA A 159 -0.90 -2.20 5.82
N HIS A 160 -0.26 -3.17 5.17
CA HIS A 160 -0.90 -4.40 4.72
C HIS A 160 -0.13 -5.63 5.20
N ALA A 161 -0.63 -6.84 4.93
CA ALA A 161 -0.10 -8.06 5.55
C ALA A 161 1.43 -8.20 5.43
N LYS A 162 1.98 -8.16 4.20
CA LYS A 162 3.40 -8.46 3.99
C LYS A 162 4.33 -7.47 4.71
N ASP A 163 4.06 -6.20 4.59
CA ASP A 163 4.90 -5.13 5.12
C ASP A 163 4.86 -5.03 6.65
N ILE A 164 3.77 -5.52 7.28
CA ILE A 164 3.65 -5.64 8.73
C ILE A 164 4.46 -6.83 9.26
N TRP A 165 4.41 -7.98 8.56
CA TRP A 165 4.95 -9.24 9.06
C TRP A 165 6.39 -9.53 8.64
N THR A 166 6.90 -8.82 7.61
CA THR A 166 8.25 -9.05 7.08
C THR A 166 9.20 -7.85 7.24
N SER A 167 8.74 -6.76 7.84
CA SER A 167 9.61 -5.63 8.18
C SER A 167 10.16 -5.80 9.61
N GLU A 168 11.36 -5.28 9.83
CA GLU A 168 12.00 -5.31 11.15
C GLU A 168 11.22 -4.44 12.15
N ASP A 169 11.11 -4.91 13.39
CA ASP A 169 10.36 -4.25 14.46
C ASP A 169 10.83 -2.83 14.74
N TRP A 170 12.13 -2.60 14.69
CA TRP A 170 12.70 -1.27 14.88
C TRP A 170 12.30 -0.29 13.77
N ASP A 171 12.23 -0.76 12.51
CA ASP A 171 11.85 0.07 11.34
C ASP A 171 10.36 0.44 11.42
N ILE A 172 9.52 -0.51 11.84
CA ILE A 172 8.09 -0.27 12.08
C ILE A 172 7.90 0.72 13.23
N SER A 173 8.51 0.45 14.40
CA SER A 173 8.34 1.27 15.61
C SER A 173 8.74 2.72 15.39
N GLU A 174 9.85 2.97 14.69
CA GLU A 174 10.30 4.33 14.41
C GLU A 174 9.37 5.06 13.43
N LYS A 175 8.80 4.37 12.45
CA LYS A 175 7.80 4.95 11.54
C LYS A 175 6.49 5.28 12.27
N LEU A 176 6.04 4.39 13.16
CA LEU A 176 4.86 4.62 13.99
C LEU A 176 5.01 5.81 14.95
N ALA A 177 6.23 6.04 15.43
CA ALA A 177 6.53 7.19 16.28
C ALA A 177 6.50 8.53 15.53
N GLU A 178 6.74 8.52 14.21
CA GLU A 178 6.92 9.72 13.40
C GLU A 178 5.73 10.02 12.45
N CYS A 179 4.91 9.03 12.08
CA CYS A 179 3.72 9.28 11.25
C CYS A 179 2.56 9.85 12.08
N ASP A 180 1.70 10.64 11.44
CA ASP A 180 0.52 11.20 12.11
C ASP A 180 -0.50 10.12 12.44
N TRP A 181 -0.72 9.20 11.49
CA TRP A 181 -1.61 8.05 11.64
C TRP A 181 -1.24 6.92 10.69
N LEU A 182 -1.67 5.73 11.05
CA LEU A 182 -1.55 4.53 10.24
C LEU A 182 -2.88 3.79 10.19
N ALA A 183 -3.30 3.40 8.98
CA ALA A 183 -4.43 2.51 8.77
C ALA A 183 -3.93 1.10 8.40
N THR A 184 -4.64 0.07 8.88
CA THR A 184 -4.46 -1.32 8.43
C THR A 184 -5.80 -2.00 8.23
N CYS A 185 -5.83 -3.04 7.41
CA CYS A 185 -7.07 -3.67 6.93
C CYS A 185 -7.46 -4.96 7.66
N THR A 186 -6.73 -5.37 8.69
CA THR A 186 -7.05 -6.57 9.48
C THR A 186 -6.81 -6.32 10.97
N ASP A 187 -7.64 -6.93 11.83
CA ASP A 187 -7.45 -6.83 13.27
C ASP A 187 -6.11 -7.45 13.71
N ALA A 188 -5.73 -8.59 13.15
CA ALA A 188 -4.44 -9.21 13.44
C ALA A 188 -3.26 -8.26 13.15
N GLY A 189 -3.30 -7.54 12.01
CA GLY A 189 -2.31 -6.51 11.67
C GLY A 189 -2.33 -5.35 12.67
N LEU A 190 -3.52 -4.89 13.07
CA LEU A 190 -3.67 -3.82 14.06
C LEU A 190 -3.08 -4.23 15.42
N GLN A 191 -3.35 -5.42 15.91
CA GLN A 191 -2.81 -5.91 17.20
C GLN A 191 -1.28 -6.02 17.15
N ARG A 192 -0.73 -6.52 16.03
CA ARG A 192 0.72 -6.55 15.82
C ARG A 192 1.33 -5.15 15.87
N LEU A 193 0.75 -4.18 15.18
CA LEU A 193 1.24 -2.80 15.17
C LEU A 193 1.12 -2.15 16.55
N ARG A 194 0.02 -2.41 17.28
CA ARG A 194 -0.19 -1.94 18.65
C ARG A 194 0.86 -2.46 19.64
N SER A 195 1.41 -3.65 19.40
CA SER A 195 2.48 -4.21 20.23
C SER A 195 3.83 -3.51 20.02
N LEU A 196 4.00 -2.74 18.93
CA LEU A 196 5.23 -2.09 18.52
C LEU A 196 5.28 -0.58 18.80
N THR A 197 4.22 -0.01 19.39
CA THR A 197 4.16 1.43 19.66
C THR A 197 3.39 1.77 20.92
N THR A 198 3.74 2.89 21.52
CA THR A 198 2.97 3.52 22.59
C THR A 198 1.89 4.46 22.05
N HIS A 199 1.97 4.89 20.77
CA HIS A 199 1.04 5.80 20.10
C HIS A 199 -0.14 5.02 19.47
N ARG A 200 -0.88 4.29 20.30
CA ARG A 200 -1.98 3.40 19.86
C ARG A 200 -3.18 4.16 19.30
N ASP A 201 -3.36 5.39 19.72
CA ASP A 201 -4.38 6.35 19.28
C ASP A 201 -4.24 6.74 17.80
N ARG A 202 -3.04 6.59 17.23
CA ARG A 202 -2.76 6.86 15.80
C ARG A 202 -3.03 5.67 14.89
N LEU A 203 -3.37 4.51 15.44
CA LEU A 203 -3.60 3.28 14.68
C LEU A 203 -5.08 3.05 14.45
N MET A 204 -5.46 2.84 13.19
CA MET A 204 -6.85 2.65 12.78
C MET A 204 -7.03 1.33 12.05
N LEU A 205 -8.13 0.63 12.35
CA LEU A 205 -8.61 -0.50 11.56
C LEU A 205 -9.60 0.03 10.52
N VAL A 206 -9.23 -0.09 9.25
CA VAL A 206 -10.06 0.30 8.11
C VAL A 206 -10.10 -0.87 7.14
N TYR A 207 -11.19 -1.61 7.12
CA TYR A 207 -11.36 -2.73 6.19
C TYR A 207 -11.41 -2.23 4.74
N HIS A 208 -10.86 -3.01 3.82
CA HIS A 208 -11.05 -2.74 2.40
C HIS A 208 -12.51 -2.92 2.04
N GLY A 209 -13.08 -1.91 1.40
CA GLY A 209 -14.41 -1.99 0.80
C GLY A 209 -14.38 -2.67 -0.57
N LEU A 210 -15.55 -3.13 -1.01
CA LEU A 210 -15.81 -3.52 -2.38
C LEU A 210 -16.76 -2.52 -3.02
N ASP A 211 -16.43 -2.07 -4.21
CA ASP A 211 -17.34 -1.26 -5.03
C ASP A 211 -18.38 -2.16 -5.68
N LEU A 212 -19.47 -2.40 -4.96
CA LEU A 212 -20.54 -3.31 -5.37
C LEU A 212 -21.27 -2.83 -6.63
N ALA A 213 -21.26 -1.52 -6.91
CA ALA A 213 -21.91 -0.96 -8.11
C ALA A 213 -21.23 -1.41 -9.41
N HIS A 214 -19.96 -1.79 -9.33
CA HIS A 214 -19.16 -2.25 -10.48
C HIS A 214 -19.00 -3.78 -10.53
N LEU A 215 -19.66 -4.51 -9.63
CA LEU A 215 -19.75 -5.96 -9.73
C LEU A 215 -20.92 -6.34 -10.63
N PRO A 216 -20.81 -7.42 -11.42
CA PRO A 216 -21.97 -7.93 -12.15
C PRO A 216 -23.08 -8.28 -11.14
N PRO A 217 -24.35 -8.05 -11.49
CA PRO A 217 -25.46 -8.42 -10.64
C PRO A 217 -25.33 -9.90 -10.28
N ALA A 218 -25.52 -10.20 -8.99
CA ALA A 218 -25.52 -11.59 -8.55
C ALA A 218 -26.59 -12.34 -9.37
N PRO A 219 -26.25 -13.54 -9.88
CA PRO A 219 -27.29 -14.36 -10.51
C PRO A 219 -28.40 -14.56 -9.48
N PRO A 220 -29.68 -14.57 -9.92
CA PRO A 220 -30.79 -14.79 -9.01
C PRO A 220 -30.47 -16.05 -8.20
N LEU A 221 -30.49 -15.91 -6.88
CA LEU A 221 -30.40 -17.06 -6.00
C LEU A 221 -31.58 -17.95 -6.38
N SER A 222 -31.33 -19.02 -7.13
CA SER A 222 -32.32 -20.06 -7.33
C SER A 222 -32.83 -20.42 -5.95
N CYS A 223 -34.16 -20.43 -5.79
CA CYS A 223 -34.92 -20.52 -4.55
C CYS A 223 -34.19 -21.19 -3.40
N PRO A 224 -34.12 -20.56 -2.21
CA PRO A 224 -33.58 -21.20 -1.03
C PRO A 224 -34.40 -22.47 -0.75
N GLY A 225 -33.78 -23.63 -0.82
CA GLY A 225 -34.40 -24.91 -0.55
C GLY A 225 -34.44 -25.92 -1.68
N ALA A 226 -34.01 -25.54 -2.90
CA ALA A 226 -34.21 -26.41 -4.06
C ALA A 226 -33.01 -27.26 -4.50
N ARG A 227 -31.82 -27.04 -3.95
CA ARG A 227 -30.70 -27.98 -4.19
C ARG A 227 -30.32 -28.70 -2.93
N PRO A 228 -30.44 -30.04 -2.90
CA PRO A 228 -29.84 -30.80 -1.82
C PRO A 228 -28.38 -30.43 -1.68
N ARG A 229 -27.92 -30.30 -0.45
CA ARG A 229 -26.50 -30.01 -0.17
C ARG A 229 -25.69 -31.15 -0.78
N ARG A 230 -24.80 -30.82 -1.73
CA ARG A 230 -23.90 -31.82 -2.30
C ARG A 230 -22.99 -32.32 -1.20
N ASP A 231 -23.01 -33.61 -0.94
CA ASP A 231 -22.20 -34.27 0.08
C ASP A 231 -21.06 -35.11 -0.51
N GLY A 232 -20.99 -35.16 -1.86
CA GLY A 232 -20.00 -35.95 -2.60
C GLY A 232 -20.34 -37.42 -2.75
N SER A 233 -21.52 -37.88 -2.35
CA SER A 233 -21.93 -39.28 -2.50
C SER A 233 -22.38 -39.65 -3.91
N ASP A 234 -22.80 -38.67 -4.71
CA ASP A 234 -23.25 -38.87 -6.09
C ASP A 234 -22.16 -38.51 -7.10
N PRO A 235 -21.61 -39.50 -7.83
CA PRO A 235 -20.63 -39.23 -8.88
C PRO A 235 -21.18 -38.43 -10.06
N ALA A 236 -22.52 -38.40 -10.27
CA ALA A 236 -23.16 -37.59 -11.32
C ALA A 236 -23.33 -36.11 -10.93
N ASP A 237 -23.31 -35.79 -9.62
CA ASP A 237 -23.39 -34.43 -9.09
C ASP A 237 -22.24 -34.14 -8.09
N PRO A 238 -20.97 -34.11 -8.53
CA PRO A 238 -19.82 -33.98 -7.64
C PRO A 238 -19.77 -32.63 -6.95
N VAL A 239 -19.08 -32.58 -5.82
CA VAL A 239 -18.75 -31.33 -5.15
C VAL A 239 -17.67 -30.59 -5.91
N VAL A 240 -18.00 -29.41 -6.42
CA VAL A 240 -17.04 -28.55 -7.13
C VAL A 240 -16.33 -27.61 -6.17
N ILE A 241 -15.02 -27.76 -6.03
CA ILE A 241 -14.17 -26.87 -5.24
C ILE A 241 -13.48 -25.90 -6.18
N LEU A 242 -13.85 -24.62 -6.11
CA LEU A 242 -13.21 -23.55 -6.89
C LEU A 242 -12.19 -22.80 -6.03
N SER A 243 -10.93 -22.73 -6.49
CA SER A 243 -9.90 -21.89 -5.88
C SER A 243 -9.29 -20.98 -6.93
N ILE A 244 -9.25 -19.67 -6.65
CA ILE A 244 -8.70 -18.65 -7.55
C ILE A 244 -7.56 -17.91 -6.86
N GLY A 245 -6.37 -17.90 -7.48
CA GLY A 245 -5.23 -17.19 -6.95
C GLY A 245 -3.99 -17.33 -7.81
N ARG A 246 -2.96 -16.55 -7.50
CA ARG A 246 -1.64 -16.71 -8.16
C ARG A 246 -1.01 -18.04 -7.72
N LYS A 247 -0.33 -18.74 -8.64
CA LYS A 247 0.44 -19.94 -8.31
C LYS A 247 1.73 -19.53 -7.57
N VAL A 248 1.61 -19.32 -6.27
CA VAL A 248 2.72 -18.99 -5.35
C VAL A 248 2.51 -19.72 -4.04
N GLU A 249 3.59 -20.14 -3.38
CA GLU A 249 3.62 -20.97 -2.17
C GLU A 249 2.62 -20.49 -1.10
N LYS A 250 2.62 -19.19 -0.77
CA LYS A 250 1.72 -18.60 0.24
C LYS A 250 0.22 -18.75 -0.03
N LYS A 251 -0.19 -19.26 -1.21
CA LYS A 251 -1.59 -19.55 -1.53
C LYS A 251 -1.99 -20.97 -1.15
N GLY A 252 -1.04 -21.80 -0.75
CA GLY A 252 -1.31 -23.10 -0.17
C GLY A 252 -1.96 -24.10 -1.12
N TYR A 253 -1.73 -24.01 -2.45
CA TYR A 253 -2.32 -24.96 -3.39
C TYR A 253 -1.82 -26.39 -3.16
N GLU A 254 -0.57 -26.55 -2.74
CA GLU A 254 0.00 -27.86 -2.42
C GLU A 254 -0.69 -28.46 -1.19
N ASP A 255 -0.97 -27.65 -0.15
CA ASP A 255 -1.71 -28.08 1.03
C ASP A 255 -3.15 -28.45 0.68
N LEU A 256 -3.82 -27.64 -0.18
CA LEU A 256 -5.15 -27.95 -0.67
C LEU A 256 -5.19 -29.29 -1.41
N LEU A 257 -4.27 -29.51 -2.35
CA LEU A 257 -4.19 -30.77 -3.10
C LEU A 257 -3.87 -31.97 -2.19
N ALA A 258 -2.97 -31.79 -1.23
CA ALA A 258 -2.63 -32.80 -0.25
C ALA A 258 -3.83 -33.13 0.68
N ALA A 259 -4.63 -32.15 1.05
CA ALA A 259 -5.85 -32.33 1.82
C ALA A 259 -6.90 -33.12 1.00
N LEU A 260 -7.12 -32.73 -0.26
CA LEU A 260 -8.05 -33.42 -1.16
C LEU A 260 -7.63 -34.87 -1.39
N ALA A 261 -6.33 -35.15 -1.54
CA ALA A 261 -5.82 -36.51 -1.72
C ALA A 261 -6.07 -37.44 -0.50
N ARG A 262 -6.38 -36.87 0.66
CA ARG A 262 -6.71 -37.63 1.89
C ARG A 262 -8.20 -37.89 2.07
N LEU A 263 -9.03 -37.32 1.22
CA LEU A 263 -10.48 -37.61 1.28
C LEU A 263 -10.76 -39.05 0.93
N PRO A 264 -11.84 -39.64 1.46
CA PRO A 264 -12.33 -40.97 1.07
C PRO A 264 -12.51 -41.05 -0.44
N LYS A 265 -12.16 -42.21 -1.03
CA LYS A 265 -12.20 -42.43 -2.48
C LYS A 265 -13.60 -42.51 -3.08
N ASP A 266 -14.58 -42.66 -2.26
CA ASP A 266 -16.03 -42.70 -2.58
C ASP A 266 -16.68 -41.32 -2.55
N LEU A 267 -15.91 -40.26 -2.25
CA LEU A 267 -16.35 -38.88 -2.39
C LEU A 267 -15.99 -38.33 -3.79
N HIS A 268 -16.98 -37.72 -4.42
CA HIS A 268 -16.95 -37.21 -5.78
C HIS A 268 -17.13 -35.68 -5.84
#